data_5f32778256d1ab5775198f612897e02d
#
_entry.id   5f32778256d1ab5775198f612897e02d
#
_cell.length_a   1.000
_cell.length_b   1.000
_cell.length_c   1.000
_cell.angle_alpha   90.00
_cell.angle_beta   90.00
_cell.angle_gamma   90.00
#
_symmetry.space_group_name_H-M   'P 1'
#
loop_
_entity.id
_entity.type
_entity.pdbx_description
1 polymer ?
#
loop_
_entity_poly.entity_id
_entity_poly.type
_entity_poly.pdbx_seq_one_letter_code
_entity_poly.pdbx_strand_id
1 'polypeptide(L)'
;MASFAPVKLAFRTVVPDGCDETKPPIIFIHGLTASKEYWMDIPEIVANATKRKAYAIDSRNHGDSEFTDEFNFDCNVEDLLHFMDKEGIEKAVLIAHSMGGLTAIKTALKVPERVEKIVIEDVSVRPPPKEMIGVITTMVTLTNEGIQQVPAGADKETVKKTITEHIGKNLPPELLSNYFFQKNMPKKKDDELRIPMKVGDDGKYEFKINVPAILNALKSPETLMSAPAGVYEKPTLFIHGLLSHFKKDSEEPHIMKLFPNANFVGIENATHTVHNDCPKEFTEAVLKFLQE
;
A
#
# COMPACT_ATOMS: atom_id res chain seq x y z
N MET A 1 -2.39 -27.20 -1.82
CA MET A 1 -2.16 -25.79 -1.53
C MET A 1 -0.98 -25.72 -0.58
N ALA A 2 0.02 -24.91 -0.88
CA ALA A 2 1.12 -24.69 0.06
C ALA A 2 0.50 -24.05 1.34
N SER A 3 0.74 -24.65 2.49
CA SER A 3 0.32 -24.13 3.77
C SER A 3 1.37 -23.11 4.21
N PHE A 4 1.09 -21.84 4.04
CA PHE A 4 1.92 -20.77 4.56
C PHE A 4 1.63 -20.58 6.07
N ALA A 5 2.68 -20.38 6.85
CA ALA A 5 2.52 -19.98 8.24
C ALA A 5 2.19 -18.48 8.29
N PRO A 6 1.02 -18.08 8.81
CA PRO A 6 0.70 -16.67 9.01
C PRO A 6 1.66 -16.03 10.00
N VAL A 7 2.01 -14.76 9.77
CA VAL A 7 2.86 -13.98 10.65
C VAL A 7 2.03 -13.01 11.51
N LYS A 8 2.61 -12.57 12.62
CA LYS A 8 2.01 -11.53 13.45
C LYS A 8 2.21 -10.17 12.77
N LEU A 9 1.10 -9.52 12.42
CA LEU A 9 1.11 -8.17 11.88
C LEU A 9 1.13 -7.13 13.00
N ALA A 10 1.98 -6.11 12.86
CA ALA A 10 1.92 -4.92 13.68
C ALA A 10 0.84 -3.97 13.14
N PHE A 11 0.19 -3.24 14.04
CA PHE A 11 -0.89 -2.34 13.66
C PHE A 11 -1.03 -1.18 14.64
N ARG A 12 -1.70 -0.12 14.20
CA ARG A 12 -2.26 0.90 15.08
C ARG A 12 -3.78 0.89 14.95
N THR A 13 -4.44 1.24 16.05
CA THR A 13 -5.90 1.26 16.13
C THR A 13 -6.38 2.68 16.36
N VAL A 14 -7.48 3.03 15.71
CA VAL A 14 -8.23 4.25 15.94
C VAL A 14 -9.65 3.88 16.38
N VAL A 15 -10.02 4.30 17.58
CA VAL A 15 -11.39 4.16 18.10
C VAL A 15 -11.98 5.56 18.20
N PRO A 16 -12.93 5.94 17.35
CA PRO A 16 -13.53 7.27 17.38
C PRO A 16 -14.49 7.44 18.55
N ASP A 17 -14.68 8.67 19.00
CA ASP A 17 -15.71 8.97 19.97
C ASP A 17 -17.10 8.59 19.41
N GLY A 18 -17.87 7.83 20.19
CA GLY A 18 -19.16 7.29 19.75
C GLY A 18 -18.99 6.20 18.67
N CYS A 19 -17.95 5.41 18.78
CA CYS A 19 -17.73 4.23 17.91
C CYS A 19 -18.96 3.32 17.90
N ASP A 20 -19.41 2.95 16.71
CA ASP A 20 -20.49 1.99 16.51
C ASP A 20 -19.88 0.60 16.32
N GLU A 21 -19.83 -0.18 17.40
CA GLU A 21 -19.27 -1.53 17.42
C GLU A 21 -20.07 -2.54 16.58
N THR A 22 -21.30 -2.19 16.14
CA THR A 22 -22.09 -3.04 15.25
C THR A 22 -21.65 -2.96 13.79
N LYS A 23 -20.90 -1.92 13.44
CA LYS A 23 -20.35 -1.73 12.10
C LYS A 23 -19.04 -2.49 11.92
N PRO A 24 -18.83 -3.18 10.81
CA PRO A 24 -17.52 -3.73 10.47
C PRO A 24 -16.42 -2.67 10.50
N PRO A 25 -15.27 -2.94 11.13
CA PRO A 25 -14.16 -1.99 11.18
C PRO A 25 -13.54 -1.78 9.79
N ILE A 26 -12.69 -0.76 9.70
CA ILE A 26 -11.93 -0.44 8.50
C ILE A 26 -10.49 -0.90 8.71
N ILE A 27 -9.90 -1.60 7.72
CA ILE A 27 -8.49 -1.98 7.72
C ILE A 27 -7.78 -1.27 6.57
N PHE A 28 -6.77 -0.45 6.91
CA PHE A 28 -5.89 0.24 5.97
C PHE A 28 -4.65 -0.61 5.70
N ILE A 29 -4.35 -0.87 4.41
CA ILE A 29 -3.25 -1.73 3.98
C ILE A 29 -2.35 -0.92 3.04
N HIS A 30 -1.11 -0.66 3.46
CA HIS A 30 -0.16 0.18 2.73
C HIS A 30 0.46 -0.49 1.49
N GLY A 31 1.12 0.31 0.67
CA GLY A 31 1.87 -0.13 -0.51
C GLY A 31 3.26 -0.68 -0.19
N LEU A 32 3.94 -1.22 -1.22
CA LEU A 32 5.33 -1.66 -1.11
C LEU A 32 6.22 -0.49 -0.67
N THR A 33 7.25 -0.77 0.12
CA THR A 33 8.18 0.21 0.69
C THR A 33 7.57 1.23 1.66
N ALA A 34 6.33 1.01 2.10
CA ALA A 34 5.63 1.83 3.08
C ALA A 34 5.40 1.09 4.41
N SER A 35 4.67 1.70 5.31
CA SER A 35 4.23 1.15 6.59
C SER A 35 2.87 1.72 6.97
N LYS A 36 2.30 1.28 8.10
CA LYS A 36 1.03 1.79 8.63
C LYS A 36 1.00 3.31 8.84
N GLU A 37 2.16 3.93 9.10
CA GLU A 37 2.28 5.38 9.27
C GLU A 37 2.11 6.15 7.97
N TYR A 38 2.24 5.49 6.82
CA TYR A 38 2.09 6.13 5.51
C TYR A 38 0.69 6.70 5.27
N TRP A 39 -0.32 6.17 5.96
CA TRP A 39 -1.69 6.64 5.90
C TRP A 39 -1.94 7.97 6.65
N MET A 40 -0.93 8.46 7.41
CA MET A 40 -1.01 9.71 8.18
C MET A 40 -2.22 9.76 9.11
N ASP A 41 -3.02 10.83 9.02
CA ASP A 41 -4.25 11.07 9.78
C ASP A 41 -5.53 10.58 9.06
N ILE A 42 -5.40 9.99 7.88
CA ILE A 42 -6.56 9.49 7.11
C ILE A 42 -7.38 8.45 7.91
N PRO A 43 -6.77 7.47 8.60
CA PRO A 43 -7.54 6.53 9.43
C PRO A 43 -8.35 7.23 10.51
N GLU A 44 -7.82 8.28 11.13
CA GLU A 44 -8.51 9.08 12.14
C GLU A 44 -9.69 9.84 11.53
N ILE A 45 -9.48 10.50 10.39
CA ILE A 45 -10.53 11.27 9.69
C ILE A 45 -11.67 10.34 9.29
N VAL A 46 -11.34 9.20 8.66
CA VAL A 46 -12.35 8.24 8.18
C VAL A 46 -13.08 7.57 9.34
N ALA A 47 -12.36 7.15 10.40
CA ALA A 47 -12.96 6.56 11.59
C ALA A 47 -13.95 7.52 12.26
N ASN A 48 -13.54 8.77 12.48
CA ASN A 48 -14.40 9.79 13.11
C ASN A 48 -15.66 10.10 12.29
N ALA A 49 -15.54 10.19 10.96
CA ALA A 49 -16.65 10.49 10.07
C ALA A 49 -17.64 9.32 9.93
N THR A 50 -17.17 8.07 9.97
CA THR A 50 -18.00 6.87 9.79
C THR A 50 -18.47 6.24 11.09
N LYS A 51 -17.88 6.66 12.22
CA LYS A 51 -18.05 6.04 13.53
C LYS A 51 -17.67 4.56 13.54
N ARG A 52 -16.70 4.17 12.72
CA ARG A 52 -16.16 2.81 12.65
C ARG A 52 -14.78 2.77 13.29
N LYS A 53 -14.49 1.71 14.02
CA LYS A 53 -13.12 1.40 14.44
C LYS A 53 -12.25 1.25 13.19
N ALA A 54 -11.02 1.76 13.22
CA ALA A 54 -10.08 1.60 12.13
C ALA A 54 -8.76 1.01 12.61
N TYR A 55 -8.15 0.21 11.74
CA TYR A 55 -6.83 -0.37 11.91
C TYR A 55 -5.96 0.04 10.73
N ALA A 56 -4.73 0.44 10.97
CA ALA A 56 -3.71 0.53 9.94
C ALA A 56 -2.65 -0.53 10.24
N ILE A 57 -2.42 -1.46 9.33
CA ILE A 57 -1.54 -2.61 9.52
C ILE A 57 -0.22 -2.45 8.77
N ASP A 58 0.86 -3.01 9.30
CA ASP A 58 2.08 -3.30 8.54
C ASP A 58 1.94 -4.70 7.93
N SER A 59 2.11 -4.81 6.61
CA SER A 59 2.16 -6.11 5.94
C SER A 59 3.41 -6.89 6.37
N ARG A 60 3.43 -8.24 6.18
CA ARG A 60 4.67 -9.02 6.39
C ARG A 60 5.87 -8.37 5.71
N ASN A 61 7.04 -8.51 6.29
CA ASN A 61 8.28 -7.96 5.76
C ASN A 61 8.33 -6.43 5.70
N HIS A 62 7.40 -5.71 6.36
CA HIS A 62 7.32 -4.25 6.41
C HIS A 62 7.09 -3.76 7.83
N GLY A 63 7.58 -2.55 8.11
CA GLY A 63 7.31 -1.83 9.34
C GLY A 63 7.78 -2.58 10.59
N ASP A 64 6.86 -2.76 11.54
CA ASP A 64 7.09 -3.47 12.80
C ASP A 64 6.52 -4.90 12.76
N SER A 65 6.02 -5.35 11.62
CA SER A 65 5.56 -6.73 11.41
C SER A 65 6.72 -7.70 11.30
N GLU A 66 6.42 -8.98 11.48
CA GLU A 66 7.39 -10.06 11.42
C GLU A 66 8.05 -10.18 10.04
N PHE A 67 9.36 -10.38 10.01
CA PHE A 67 10.16 -10.59 8.82
C PHE A 67 10.37 -12.09 8.58
N THR A 68 10.14 -12.51 7.33
CA THR A 68 10.33 -13.89 6.88
C THR A 68 10.99 -13.90 5.49
N ASP A 69 11.53 -15.03 5.09
CA ASP A 69 12.10 -15.19 3.74
C ASP A 69 11.01 -15.27 2.66
N GLU A 70 9.76 -15.55 3.05
CA GLU A 70 8.65 -15.70 2.13
C GLU A 70 7.91 -14.37 1.94
N PHE A 71 7.69 -14.00 0.67
CA PHE A 71 6.88 -12.86 0.29
C PHE A 71 6.11 -13.15 -1.00
N ASN A 72 4.79 -13.24 -0.90
CA ASN A 72 3.86 -13.29 -2.03
C ASN A 72 2.46 -12.85 -1.57
N PHE A 73 1.56 -12.59 -2.52
CA PHE A 73 0.24 -12.07 -2.17
C PHE A 73 -0.68 -13.10 -1.52
N ASP A 74 -0.45 -14.40 -1.73
CA ASP A 74 -1.24 -15.42 -1.03
C ASP A 74 -0.86 -15.47 0.46
N CYS A 75 0.43 -15.30 0.80
CA CYS A 75 0.86 -15.12 2.18
C CYS A 75 0.24 -13.87 2.83
N ASN A 76 0.21 -12.74 2.11
CA ASN A 76 -0.39 -11.50 2.64
C ASN A 76 -1.89 -11.68 2.94
N VAL A 77 -2.61 -12.45 2.12
CA VAL A 77 -4.03 -12.77 2.36
C VAL A 77 -4.18 -13.60 3.63
N GLU A 78 -3.35 -14.65 3.82
CA GLU A 78 -3.41 -15.50 5.02
C GLU A 78 -3.07 -14.69 6.29
N ASP A 79 -2.09 -13.79 6.21
CA ASP A 79 -1.75 -12.90 7.32
C ASP A 79 -2.90 -11.97 7.69
N LEU A 80 -3.55 -11.36 6.69
CA LEU A 80 -4.70 -10.48 6.90
C LEU A 80 -5.86 -11.24 7.56
N LEU A 81 -6.16 -12.44 7.08
CA LEU A 81 -7.21 -13.27 7.66
C LEU A 81 -6.86 -13.69 9.09
N HIS A 82 -5.62 -14.09 9.34
CA HIS A 82 -5.16 -14.41 10.68
C HIS A 82 -5.22 -13.21 11.63
N PHE A 83 -4.84 -12.01 11.16
CA PHE A 83 -4.99 -10.77 11.91
C PHE A 83 -6.47 -10.53 12.26
N MET A 84 -7.37 -10.65 11.28
CA MET A 84 -8.80 -10.47 11.51
C MET A 84 -9.33 -11.48 12.55
N ASP A 85 -8.91 -12.74 12.48
CA ASP A 85 -9.32 -13.77 13.44
C ASP A 85 -8.81 -13.47 14.85
N LYS A 86 -7.56 -13.02 14.99
CA LYS A 86 -6.95 -12.65 16.28
C LYS A 86 -7.61 -11.45 16.94
N GLU A 87 -8.04 -10.47 16.14
CA GLU A 87 -8.72 -9.27 16.62
C GLU A 87 -10.24 -9.46 16.74
N GLY A 88 -10.77 -10.66 16.46
CA GLY A 88 -12.20 -10.96 16.51
C GLY A 88 -13.02 -10.23 15.43
N ILE A 89 -12.38 -9.88 14.31
CA ILE A 89 -13.01 -9.19 13.20
C ILE A 89 -13.67 -10.22 12.27
N GLU A 90 -14.98 -10.36 12.35
CA GLU A 90 -15.72 -11.26 11.48
C GLU A 90 -15.74 -10.74 10.02
N LYS A 91 -15.93 -9.44 9.83
CA LYS A 91 -16.01 -8.78 8.54
C LYS A 91 -15.37 -7.39 8.62
N ALA A 92 -14.73 -6.92 7.55
CA ALA A 92 -14.10 -5.60 7.49
C ALA A 92 -14.38 -4.88 6.17
N VAL A 93 -14.23 -3.55 6.20
CA VAL A 93 -13.99 -2.71 5.02
C VAL A 93 -12.48 -2.64 4.80
N LEU A 94 -12.00 -2.85 3.57
CA LEU A 94 -10.58 -2.76 3.25
C LEU A 94 -10.31 -1.49 2.43
N ILE A 95 -9.38 -0.67 2.87
CA ILE A 95 -8.86 0.50 2.14
C ILE A 95 -7.38 0.26 1.90
N ALA A 96 -6.97 0.16 0.64
CA ALA A 96 -5.69 -0.43 0.34
C ALA A 96 -4.99 0.22 -0.85
N HIS A 97 -3.70 0.49 -0.70
CA HIS A 97 -2.85 1.13 -1.71
C HIS A 97 -1.92 0.13 -2.38
N SER A 98 -1.84 0.14 -3.74
CA SER A 98 -0.82 -0.57 -4.52
C SER A 98 -0.68 -2.05 -4.12
N MET A 99 0.44 -2.48 -3.55
CA MET A 99 0.66 -3.83 -3.00
C MET A 99 -0.47 -4.27 -2.04
N GLY A 100 -0.87 -3.39 -1.12
CA GLY A 100 -2.00 -3.62 -0.23
C GLY A 100 -3.31 -3.79 -0.99
N GLY A 101 -3.48 -3.05 -2.10
CA GLY A 101 -4.61 -3.18 -3.00
C GLY A 101 -4.71 -4.58 -3.62
N LEU A 102 -3.58 -5.16 -4.04
CA LEU A 102 -3.54 -6.55 -4.54
C LEU A 102 -3.91 -7.56 -3.44
N THR A 103 -3.48 -7.32 -2.20
CA THR A 103 -3.87 -8.13 -1.04
C THR A 103 -5.39 -8.04 -0.81
N ALA A 104 -5.97 -6.83 -0.81
CA ALA A 104 -7.41 -6.62 -0.62
C ALA A 104 -8.24 -7.24 -1.76
N ILE A 105 -7.82 -7.09 -3.02
CA ILE A 105 -8.43 -7.72 -4.20
C ILE A 105 -8.48 -9.24 -4.01
N LYS A 106 -7.34 -9.87 -3.72
CA LYS A 106 -7.28 -11.33 -3.53
C LYS A 106 -8.11 -11.80 -2.35
N THR A 107 -8.12 -11.05 -1.24
CA THR A 107 -8.93 -11.35 -0.06
C THR A 107 -10.42 -11.31 -0.39
N ALA A 108 -10.88 -10.24 -1.06
CA ALA A 108 -12.29 -10.08 -1.43
C ALA A 108 -12.76 -11.19 -2.40
N LEU A 109 -11.92 -11.61 -3.33
CA LEU A 109 -12.24 -12.69 -4.27
C LEU A 109 -12.20 -14.08 -3.62
N LYS A 110 -11.33 -14.30 -2.62
CA LYS A 110 -11.16 -15.59 -1.95
C LYS A 110 -12.21 -15.84 -0.89
N VAL A 111 -12.53 -14.82 -0.07
CA VAL A 111 -13.44 -14.91 1.08
C VAL A 111 -14.39 -13.69 1.10
N PRO A 112 -15.28 -13.56 0.10
CA PRO A 112 -16.13 -12.38 -0.06
C PRO A 112 -17.03 -12.12 1.14
N GLU A 113 -17.38 -13.13 1.92
CA GLU A 113 -18.18 -12.99 3.14
C GLU A 113 -17.45 -12.21 4.24
N ARG A 114 -16.12 -12.29 4.29
CA ARG A 114 -15.27 -11.59 5.26
C ARG A 114 -15.03 -10.11 4.92
N VAL A 115 -15.45 -9.67 3.73
CA VAL A 115 -15.23 -8.30 3.25
C VAL A 115 -16.58 -7.64 2.99
N GLU A 116 -16.79 -6.43 3.53
CA GLU A 116 -18.00 -5.63 3.33
C GLU A 116 -17.94 -4.78 2.08
N LYS A 117 -16.89 -3.97 1.98
CA LYS A 117 -16.58 -3.06 0.87
C LYS A 117 -15.07 -3.01 0.68
N ILE A 118 -14.61 -2.67 -0.51
CA ILE A 118 -13.19 -2.40 -0.76
C ILE A 118 -12.99 -1.06 -1.46
N VAL A 119 -11.92 -0.37 -1.07
CA VAL A 119 -11.37 0.80 -1.74
C VAL A 119 -9.95 0.47 -2.17
N ILE A 120 -9.70 0.51 -3.45
CA ILE A 120 -8.41 0.16 -4.05
C ILE A 120 -7.79 1.42 -4.63
N GLU A 121 -6.63 1.78 -4.14
CA GLU A 121 -5.87 2.94 -4.61
C GLU A 121 -4.77 2.49 -5.57
N ASP A 122 -4.88 2.96 -6.79
CA ASP A 122 -3.91 3.02 -7.87
C ASP A 122 -3.19 1.70 -8.21
N VAL A 123 -3.96 0.62 -8.30
CA VAL A 123 -3.49 -0.68 -8.80
C VAL A 123 -4.59 -1.40 -9.58
N SER A 124 -4.21 -2.23 -10.55
CA SER A 124 -5.11 -3.09 -11.31
C SER A 124 -5.18 -4.50 -10.75
N VAL A 125 -6.11 -5.29 -11.27
CA VAL A 125 -6.27 -6.73 -10.97
C VAL A 125 -5.22 -7.60 -11.68
N ARG A 126 -4.50 -7.05 -12.65
CA ARG A 126 -3.47 -7.77 -13.41
C ARG A 126 -2.08 -7.57 -12.80
N PRO A 127 -1.18 -8.54 -12.96
CA PRO A 127 0.22 -8.36 -12.58
C PRO A 127 0.83 -7.15 -13.30
N PRO A 128 1.73 -6.40 -12.63
CA PRO A 128 2.45 -5.33 -13.29
C PRO A 128 3.31 -5.87 -14.44
N PRO A 129 3.47 -5.09 -15.53
CA PRO A 129 4.37 -5.45 -16.62
C PRO A 129 5.80 -5.67 -16.15
N LYS A 130 6.59 -6.48 -16.87
CA LYS A 130 7.99 -6.76 -16.52
C LYS A 130 8.84 -5.51 -16.38
N GLU A 131 8.59 -4.51 -17.22
CA GLU A 131 9.26 -3.21 -17.18
C GLU A 131 9.00 -2.51 -15.84
N MET A 132 7.77 -2.57 -15.35
CA MET A 132 7.39 -1.99 -14.05
C MET A 132 8.06 -2.73 -12.90
N ILE A 133 8.19 -4.04 -12.97
CA ILE A 133 8.92 -4.85 -11.97
C ILE A 133 10.39 -4.43 -11.92
N GLY A 134 11.01 -4.18 -13.08
CA GLY A 134 12.37 -3.64 -13.16
C GLY A 134 12.49 -2.28 -12.45
N VAL A 135 11.53 -1.38 -12.68
CA VAL A 135 11.47 -0.07 -11.99
C VAL A 135 11.35 -0.25 -10.47
N ILE A 136 10.42 -1.10 -10.01
CA ILE A 136 10.22 -1.36 -8.58
C ILE A 136 11.48 -1.94 -7.95
N THR A 137 12.12 -2.92 -8.61
CA THR A 137 13.37 -3.52 -8.15
C THR A 137 14.47 -2.47 -7.99
N THR A 138 14.65 -1.62 -8.99
CA THR A 138 15.64 -0.53 -8.95
C THR A 138 15.35 0.44 -7.80
N MET A 139 14.10 0.85 -7.63
CA MET A 139 13.72 1.79 -6.56
C MET A 139 13.94 1.20 -5.17
N VAL A 140 13.55 -0.06 -4.93
CA VAL A 140 13.81 -0.75 -3.65
C VAL A 140 15.31 -0.81 -3.36
N THR A 141 16.11 -1.17 -4.35
CA THR A 141 17.57 -1.27 -4.23
C THR A 141 18.20 0.07 -3.91
N LEU A 142 17.93 1.10 -4.72
CA LEU A 142 18.53 2.42 -4.54
C LEU A 142 18.08 3.11 -3.24
N THR A 143 16.84 2.89 -2.83
CA THR A 143 16.36 3.41 -1.54
C THR A 143 17.13 2.77 -0.38
N ASN A 144 17.30 1.45 -0.39
CA ASN A 144 18.05 0.75 0.63
C ASN A 144 19.53 1.18 0.68
N GLU A 145 20.17 1.28 -0.47
CA GLU A 145 21.55 1.76 -0.58
C GLU A 145 21.70 3.21 -0.09
N GLY A 146 20.74 4.09 -0.43
CA GLY A 146 20.70 5.47 0.04
C GLY A 146 20.59 5.57 1.56
N ILE A 147 19.74 4.73 2.18
CA ILE A 147 19.60 4.66 3.65
C ILE A 147 20.92 4.23 4.31
N GLN A 148 21.62 3.26 3.74
CA GLN A 148 22.91 2.79 4.26
C GLN A 148 24.02 3.84 4.20
N GLN A 149 23.89 4.88 3.37
CA GLN A 149 24.82 6.00 3.28
C GLN A 149 24.52 7.14 4.23
N VAL A 150 23.39 7.10 4.94
CA VAL A 150 23.03 8.13 5.92
C VAL A 150 24.00 8.08 7.09
N PRO A 151 24.65 9.21 7.46
CA PRO A 151 25.53 9.24 8.63
C PRO A 151 24.76 8.92 9.92
N ALA A 152 25.42 8.23 10.83
CA ALA A 152 24.86 7.97 12.15
C ALA A 152 24.53 9.29 12.85
N GLY A 153 23.33 9.37 13.46
CA GLY A 153 22.87 10.57 14.16
C GLY A 153 22.49 11.75 13.26
N ALA A 154 22.38 11.55 11.95
CA ALA A 154 21.96 12.59 11.01
C ALA A 154 20.56 13.14 11.35
N ASP A 155 20.34 14.44 11.11
CA ASP A 155 19.01 15.03 11.20
C ASP A 155 18.13 14.65 10.00
N LYS A 156 16.83 14.92 10.11
CA LYS A 156 15.83 14.57 9.07
C LYS A 156 16.16 15.14 7.69
N GLU A 157 16.71 16.34 7.63
CA GLU A 157 17.08 17.00 6.37
C GLU A 157 18.27 16.31 5.70
N THR A 158 19.31 15.99 6.47
CA THR A 158 20.46 15.23 5.99
C THR A 158 20.06 13.82 5.52
N VAL A 159 19.19 13.14 6.26
CA VAL A 159 18.62 11.83 5.86
C VAL A 159 17.95 11.95 4.50
N LYS A 160 17.00 12.87 4.37
CA LYS A 160 16.28 13.11 3.12
C LYS A 160 17.22 13.41 1.96
N LYS A 161 18.14 14.35 2.16
CA LYS A 161 19.10 14.76 1.15
C LYS A 161 19.96 13.59 0.69
N THR A 162 20.54 12.84 1.63
CA THR A 162 21.41 11.69 1.33
C THR A 162 20.70 10.66 0.45
N ILE A 163 19.48 10.27 0.85
CA ILE A 163 18.72 9.26 0.12
C ILE A 163 18.30 9.77 -1.26
N THR A 164 17.77 10.99 -1.35
CA THR A 164 17.30 11.54 -2.64
C THR A 164 18.45 11.81 -3.62
N GLU A 165 19.62 12.28 -3.15
CA GLU A 165 20.81 12.45 -3.98
C GLU A 165 21.35 11.10 -4.47
N HIS A 166 21.38 10.07 -3.59
CA HIS A 166 21.81 8.73 -4.00
C HIS A 166 20.89 8.16 -5.09
N ILE A 167 19.57 8.22 -4.90
CA ILE A 167 18.59 7.77 -5.90
C ILE A 167 18.78 8.56 -7.21
N GLY A 168 18.80 9.89 -7.15
CA GLY A 168 18.89 10.73 -8.33
C GLY A 168 20.18 10.54 -9.13
N LYS A 169 21.32 10.23 -8.46
CA LYS A 169 22.60 9.97 -9.09
C LYS A 169 22.68 8.60 -9.77
N ASN A 170 22.00 7.60 -9.22
CA ASN A 170 22.13 6.19 -9.64
C ASN A 170 20.91 5.69 -10.43
N LEU A 171 19.80 6.46 -10.48
CA LEU A 171 18.65 6.08 -11.27
C LEU A 171 18.96 6.13 -12.77
N PRO A 172 18.70 5.06 -13.54
CA PRO A 172 18.90 5.05 -14.98
C PRO A 172 18.18 6.21 -15.68
N PRO A 173 18.81 6.89 -16.64
CA PRO A 173 18.24 8.07 -17.32
C PRO A 173 16.87 7.80 -17.95
N GLU A 174 16.66 6.60 -18.49
CA GLU A 174 15.39 6.16 -19.05
C GLU A 174 14.25 6.09 -18.02
N LEU A 175 14.58 5.85 -16.75
CA LEU A 175 13.60 5.83 -15.65
C LEU A 175 13.35 7.24 -15.09
N LEU A 176 14.36 8.12 -15.15
CA LEU A 176 14.21 9.52 -14.77
C LEU A 176 13.19 10.27 -15.64
N SER A 177 13.13 9.95 -16.93
CA SER A 177 12.25 10.63 -17.89
C SER A 177 10.80 10.11 -17.86
N ASN A 178 10.56 8.85 -17.44
CA ASN A 178 9.33 8.17 -17.74
C ASN A 178 8.43 7.84 -16.55
N TYR A 179 8.94 7.72 -15.31
CA TYR A 179 8.14 7.06 -14.26
C TYR A 179 8.00 7.77 -12.91
N PHE A 180 9.02 8.48 -12.41
CA PHE A 180 8.96 8.96 -11.02
C PHE A 180 9.33 10.43 -10.82
N PHE A 181 9.93 11.09 -11.84
CA PHE A 181 10.45 12.44 -11.70
C PHE A 181 9.99 13.32 -12.87
N GLN A 182 8.69 13.48 -13.06
CA GLN A 182 8.22 14.49 -13.98
C GLN A 182 8.58 15.87 -13.45
N LYS A 183 9.29 16.68 -14.28
CA LYS A 183 9.71 18.07 -13.98
C LYS A 183 8.55 18.99 -13.55
N ASN A 184 7.31 18.57 -13.74
CA ASN A 184 6.09 19.33 -13.48
C ASN A 184 5.27 18.79 -12.30
N MET A 185 5.82 17.91 -11.45
CA MET A 185 5.09 17.52 -10.23
C MET A 185 4.93 18.75 -9.33
N PRO A 186 3.71 19.03 -8.85
CA PRO A 186 3.51 20.08 -7.87
C PRO A 186 4.43 19.83 -6.66
N LYS A 187 5.22 20.87 -6.29
CA LYS A 187 6.04 20.81 -5.08
C LYS A 187 5.09 20.60 -3.91
N LYS A 188 5.20 19.47 -3.21
CA LYS A 188 4.40 19.20 -2.02
C LYS A 188 4.67 20.25 -0.95
N LYS A 189 3.63 20.73 -0.30
CA LYS A 189 3.74 21.68 0.82
C LYS A 189 4.48 21.08 2.02
N ASP A 190 4.36 19.76 2.20
CA ASP A 190 5.11 18.94 3.16
C ASP A 190 5.93 17.91 2.40
N ASP A 191 7.17 18.29 2.11
CA ASP A 191 8.14 17.47 1.39
C ASP A 191 8.81 16.47 2.37
N GLU A 192 8.03 15.82 3.21
CA GLU A 192 8.51 14.84 4.19
C GLU A 192 8.83 13.51 3.50
N LEU A 193 10.07 13.04 3.67
CA LEU A 193 10.48 11.73 3.19
C LEU A 193 9.80 10.64 4.06
N ARG A 194 8.80 9.97 3.50
CA ARG A 194 7.98 8.98 4.22
C ARG A 194 8.45 7.55 4.00
N ILE A 195 9.76 7.34 4.12
CA ILE A 195 10.37 6.01 4.06
C ILE A 195 10.38 5.42 5.48
N PRO A 196 9.86 4.21 5.69
CA PRO A 196 9.87 3.58 7.01
C PRO A 196 11.30 3.20 7.41
N MET A 197 11.84 3.90 8.38
CA MET A 197 13.19 3.68 8.90
C MET A 197 13.16 3.57 10.42
N LYS A 198 14.14 2.87 10.96
CA LYS A 198 14.46 2.88 12.39
C LYS A 198 15.94 3.25 12.57
N VAL A 199 16.29 3.68 13.77
CA VAL A 199 17.68 3.89 14.15
C VAL A 199 18.12 2.66 14.95
N GLY A 200 19.19 2.01 14.51
CA GLY A 200 19.80 0.89 15.19
C GLY A 200 20.60 1.32 16.44
N ASP A 201 21.04 0.36 17.23
CA ASP A 201 21.84 0.60 18.45
C ASP A 201 23.18 1.29 18.15
N ASP A 202 23.70 1.15 16.95
CA ASP A 202 24.91 1.82 16.45
C ASP A 202 24.66 3.25 15.91
N GLY A 203 23.42 3.74 16.01
CA GLY A 203 22.98 5.05 15.54
C GLY A 203 22.80 5.15 14.03
N LYS A 204 22.93 4.05 13.29
CA LYS A 204 22.68 4.01 11.85
C LYS A 204 21.22 3.82 11.53
N TYR A 205 20.83 4.29 10.36
CA TYR A 205 19.49 4.10 9.84
C TYR A 205 19.36 2.74 9.16
N GLU A 206 18.27 2.04 9.45
CA GLU A 206 17.90 0.77 8.84
C GLU A 206 16.54 0.91 8.16
N PHE A 207 16.41 0.34 6.97
CA PHE A 207 15.12 0.27 6.29
C PHE A 207 14.22 -0.74 7.01
N LYS A 208 13.02 -0.32 7.40
CA LYS A 208 12.05 -1.21 8.05
C LYS A 208 11.32 -2.09 7.02
N ILE A 209 12.08 -2.69 6.10
CA ILE A 209 11.60 -3.57 5.06
C ILE A 209 12.61 -4.71 4.89
N ASN A 210 12.11 -5.93 4.75
CA ASN A 210 12.95 -7.09 4.42
C ASN A 210 13.31 -7.06 2.92
N VAL A 211 14.27 -6.21 2.58
CA VAL A 211 14.73 -5.99 1.20
C VAL A 211 15.12 -7.30 0.50
N PRO A 212 15.90 -8.23 1.12
CA PRO A 212 16.24 -9.50 0.49
C PRO A 212 15.02 -10.34 0.07
N ALA A 213 14.02 -10.49 0.96
CA ALA A 213 12.82 -11.26 0.67
C ALA A 213 12.00 -10.63 -0.46
N ILE A 214 11.84 -9.30 -0.46
CA ILE A 214 11.11 -8.56 -1.50
C ILE A 214 11.83 -8.68 -2.85
N LEU A 215 13.14 -8.41 -2.90
CA LEU A 215 13.90 -8.51 -4.15
C LEU A 215 13.91 -9.94 -4.69
N ASN A 216 13.93 -10.95 -3.83
CA ASN A 216 13.83 -12.34 -4.25
C ASN A 216 12.45 -12.66 -4.86
N ALA A 217 11.37 -12.18 -4.25
CA ALA A 217 10.01 -12.35 -4.76
C ALA A 217 9.80 -11.67 -6.13
N LEU A 218 10.37 -10.48 -6.33
CA LEU A 218 10.29 -9.74 -7.59
C LEU A 218 10.98 -10.45 -8.77
N LYS A 219 11.87 -11.42 -8.51
CA LYS A 219 12.49 -12.24 -9.57
C LYS A 219 11.52 -13.26 -10.20
N SER A 220 10.44 -13.60 -9.50
CA SER A 220 9.44 -14.59 -9.93
C SER A 220 8.03 -14.01 -9.85
N PRO A 221 7.66 -13.10 -10.76
CA PRO A 221 6.38 -12.39 -10.72
C PRO A 221 5.16 -13.33 -10.75
N GLU A 222 5.26 -14.46 -11.40
CA GLU A 222 4.23 -15.51 -11.48
C GLU A 222 3.97 -16.18 -10.12
N THR A 223 4.99 -16.28 -9.29
CA THR A 223 4.88 -16.81 -7.91
C THR A 223 4.45 -15.71 -6.95
N LEU A 224 4.94 -14.49 -7.18
CA LEU A 224 4.58 -13.34 -6.36
C LEU A 224 3.08 -13.06 -6.43
N MET A 225 2.50 -13.15 -7.63
CA MET A 225 1.10 -12.86 -7.88
C MET A 225 0.46 -13.92 -8.76
N SER A 226 -0.13 -14.92 -8.14
CA SER A 226 -1.04 -15.85 -8.85
C SER A 226 -2.28 -15.05 -9.36
N ALA A 227 -2.76 -15.43 -10.55
CA ALA A 227 -3.89 -14.74 -11.17
C ALA A 227 -5.10 -14.73 -10.20
N PRO A 228 -5.72 -13.57 -9.95
CA PRO A 228 -6.93 -13.50 -9.14
C PRO A 228 -8.08 -14.22 -9.86
N ALA A 229 -8.87 -14.97 -9.10
CA ALA A 229 -10.01 -15.73 -9.61
C ALA A 229 -11.20 -15.58 -8.68
N GLY A 230 -12.40 -15.63 -9.24
CA GLY A 230 -13.66 -15.45 -8.53
C GLY A 230 -14.37 -14.17 -8.96
N VAL A 231 -15.48 -13.87 -8.30
CA VAL A 231 -16.25 -12.63 -8.51
C VAL A 231 -16.63 -12.08 -7.15
N TYR A 232 -16.44 -10.78 -6.98
CA TYR A 232 -16.87 -10.05 -5.79
C TYR A 232 -17.93 -9.02 -6.18
N GLU A 233 -19.18 -9.28 -5.80
CA GLU A 233 -20.35 -8.49 -6.21
C GLU A 233 -20.71 -7.36 -5.23
N LYS A 234 -19.94 -7.20 -4.15
CA LYS A 234 -20.20 -6.14 -3.18
C LYS A 234 -19.56 -4.81 -3.62
N PRO A 235 -19.94 -3.69 -2.97
CA PRO A 235 -19.46 -2.37 -3.35
C PRO A 235 -17.93 -2.28 -3.39
N THR A 236 -17.43 -1.76 -4.50
CA THR A 236 -16.00 -1.63 -4.79
C THR A 236 -15.71 -0.26 -5.37
N LEU A 237 -14.69 0.42 -4.87
CA LEU A 237 -14.20 1.70 -5.39
C LEU A 237 -12.75 1.57 -5.81
N PHE A 238 -12.45 1.90 -7.06
CA PHE A 238 -11.09 2.09 -7.55
C PHE A 238 -10.81 3.59 -7.67
N ILE A 239 -9.82 4.07 -6.91
CA ILE A 239 -9.32 5.45 -6.97
C ILE A 239 -7.96 5.43 -7.64
N HIS A 240 -7.73 6.32 -8.60
CA HIS A 240 -6.45 6.42 -9.29
C HIS A 240 -6.03 7.87 -9.49
N GLY A 241 -4.72 8.10 -9.50
CA GLY A 241 -4.16 9.39 -9.87
C GLY A 241 -4.17 9.59 -11.39
N LEU A 242 -4.64 10.73 -11.87
CA LEU A 242 -4.65 11.00 -13.33
C LEU A 242 -3.26 11.20 -13.91
N LEU A 243 -2.24 11.44 -13.05
CA LEU A 243 -0.83 11.48 -13.42
C LEU A 243 -0.11 10.15 -13.17
N SER A 244 -0.83 9.11 -12.72
CA SER A 244 -0.23 7.81 -12.42
C SER A 244 0.03 7.02 -13.71
N HIS A 245 1.20 6.36 -13.73
CA HIS A 245 1.56 5.41 -14.80
C HIS A 245 0.98 4.00 -14.58
N PHE A 246 0.40 3.73 -13.41
CA PHE A 246 -0.26 2.46 -13.10
C PHE A 246 -1.67 2.37 -13.63
N LYS A 247 -2.30 3.52 -13.96
CA LYS A 247 -3.60 3.55 -14.61
C LYS A 247 -3.45 3.36 -16.11
N LYS A 248 -4.25 2.43 -16.64
CA LYS A 248 -4.55 2.34 -18.07
C LYS A 248 -6.06 2.19 -18.22
N ASP A 249 -6.68 2.96 -19.08
CA ASP A 249 -8.13 2.85 -19.36
C ASP A 249 -8.52 1.45 -19.84
N SER A 250 -7.56 0.71 -20.40
CA SER A 250 -7.72 -0.69 -20.79
C SER A 250 -7.89 -1.67 -19.63
N GLU A 251 -7.73 -1.24 -18.35
CA GLU A 251 -7.85 -2.12 -17.18
C GLU A 251 -9.30 -2.26 -16.69
N GLU A 252 -10.13 -1.24 -16.88
CA GLU A 252 -11.51 -1.26 -16.37
C GLU A 252 -12.32 -2.48 -16.83
N PRO A 253 -12.27 -2.91 -18.12
CA PRO A 253 -12.96 -4.11 -18.54
C PRO A 253 -12.49 -5.40 -17.87
N HIS A 254 -11.22 -5.46 -17.46
CA HIS A 254 -10.66 -6.59 -16.70
C HIS A 254 -11.10 -6.56 -15.25
N ILE A 255 -11.14 -5.37 -14.65
CA ILE A 255 -11.63 -5.17 -13.28
C ILE A 255 -13.11 -5.55 -13.21
N MET A 256 -13.95 -5.06 -14.14
CA MET A 256 -15.39 -5.31 -14.15
C MET A 256 -15.77 -6.80 -14.28
N LYS A 257 -14.89 -7.64 -14.81
CA LYS A 257 -15.11 -9.11 -14.84
C LYS A 257 -15.06 -9.74 -13.46
N LEU A 258 -14.23 -9.21 -12.56
CA LEU A 258 -14.04 -9.71 -11.19
C LEU A 258 -14.87 -8.92 -10.18
N PHE A 259 -15.13 -7.65 -10.48
CA PHE A 259 -15.84 -6.67 -9.62
C PHE A 259 -16.94 -5.96 -10.44
N PRO A 260 -18.07 -6.63 -10.73
CA PRO A 260 -19.11 -6.07 -11.61
C PRO A 260 -19.75 -4.79 -11.08
N ASN A 261 -19.68 -4.54 -9.78
CA ASN A 261 -20.20 -3.34 -9.12
C ASN A 261 -19.10 -2.33 -8.77
N ALA A 262 -17.97 -2.34 -9.49
CA ALA A 262 -16.89 -1.40 -9.27
C ALA A 262 -17.24 0.00 -9.78
N ASN A 263 -16.95 1.01 -8.94
CA ASN A 263 -16.94 2.41 -9.29
C ASN A 263 -15.50 2.88 -9.49
N PHE A 264 -15.28 3.87 -10.36
CA PHE A 264 -13.96 4.40 -10.68
C PHE A 264 -13.92 5.90 -10.44
N VAL A 265 -12.89 6.38 -9.74
CA VAL A 265 -12.65 7.80 -9.46
C VAL A 265 -11.22 8.15 -9.84
N GLY A 266 -11.06 9.09 -10.77
CA GLY A 266 -9.77 9.71 -11.11
C GLY A 266 -9.57 11.00 -10.32
N ILE A 267 -8.40 11.15 -9.67
CA ILE A 267 -8.05 12.36 -8.94
C ILE A 267 -7.02 13.16 -9.75
N GLU A 268 -7.37 14.40 -10.07
CA GLU A 268 -6.48 15.33 -10.76
C GLU A 268 -5.25 15.67 -9.91
N ASN A 269 -4.11 15.90 -10.56
CA ASN A 269 -2.83 16.24 -9.92
C ASN A 269 -2.27 15.17 -8.96
N ALA A 270 -2.86 13.98 -8.91
CA ALA A 270 -2.38 12.86 -8.12
C ALA A 270 -1.57 11.88 -8.99
N THR A 271 -0.50 11.35 -8.40
CA THR A 271 0.34 10.28 -8.96
C THR A 271 -0.06 8.92 -8.37
N HIS A 272 0.88 7.97 -8.30
CA HIS A 272 0.66 6.65 -7.71
C HIS A 272 0.21 6.68 -6.24
N THR A 273 0.52 7.74 -5.51
CA THR A 273 0.23 7.88 -4.08
C THR A 273 -0.86 8.93 -3.85
N VAL A 274 -2.08 8.64 -4.29
CA VAL A 274 -3.20 9.59 -4.33
C VAL A 274 -3.49 10.19 -2.94
N HIS A 275 -3.55 9.33 -1.91
CA HIS A 275 -3.80 9.76 -0.52
C HIS A 275 -2.73 10.70 0.03
N ASN A 276 -1.52 10.67 -0.52
CA ASN A 276 -0.42 11.53 -0.12
C ASN A 276 -0.34 12.80 -0.98
N ASP A 277 -0.69 12.70 -2.27
CA ASP A 277 -0.65 13.82 -3.21
C ASP A 277 -1.87 14.75 -3.02
N CYS A 278 -3.04 14.15 -2.88
CA CYS A 278 -4.34 14.83 -2.78
C CYS A 278 -5.17 14.24 -1.63
N PRO A 279 -4.73 14.38 -0.35
CA PRO A 279 -5.35 13.72 0.81
C PRO A 279 -6.81 14.11 1.00
N LYS A 280 -7.17 15.36 0.70
CA LYS A 280 -8.54 15.86 0.84
C LYS A 280 -9.47 15.18 -0.15
N GLU A 281 -9.13 15.21 -1.44
CA GLU A 281 -9.91 14.64 -2.54
C GLU A 281 -10.04 13.12 -2.39
N PHE A 282 -8.94 12.45 -1.99
CA PHE A 282 -8.95 11.03 -1.66
C PHE A 282 -9.93 10.72 -0.53
N THR A 283 -9.83 11.47 0.58
CA THR A 283 -10.68 11.25 1.76
C THR A 283 -12.15 11.53 1.46
N GLU A 284 -12.46 12.57 0.69
CA GLU A 284 -13.82 12.91 0.25
C GLU A 284 -14.42 11.78 -0.60
N ALA A 285 -13.65 11.22 -1.55
CA ALA A 285 -14.09 10.08 -2.37
C ALA A 285 -14.37 8.83 -1.52
N VAL A 286 -13.47 8.51 -0.58
CA VAL A 286 -13.63 7.40 0.36
C VAL A 286 -14.87 7.59 1.23
N LEU A 287 -15.05 8.75 1.85
CA LEU A 287 -16.19 9.02 2.73
C LEU A 287 -17.52 8.96 2.00
N LYS A 288 -17.60 9.53 0.79
CA LYS A 288 -18.79 9.43 -0.06
C LYS A 288 -19.16 7.97 -0.31
N PHE A 289 -18.21 7.16 -0.73
CA PHE A 289 -18.42 5.73 -1.01
C PHE A 289 -18.82 4.91 0.24
N LEU A 290 -18.29 5.24 1.40
CA LEU A 290 -18.62 4.53 2.65
C LEU A 290 -20.01 4.87 3.19
N GLN A 291 -20.57 6.02 2.80
CA GLN A 291 -21.93 6.45 3.20
C GLN A 291 -23.05 5.89 2.30
N GLU A 292 -22.72 5.47 1.09
CA GLU A 292 -23.62 4.74 0.18
C GLU A 292 -23.81 3.28 0.65
#